data_7c675cdf3b04ddbce9f0be7b333d2b7c
#
_entry.id   7c675cdf3b04ddbce9f0be7b333d2b7c
#
_cell.length_a   1.000
_cell.length_b   1.000
_cell.length_c   1.000
_cell.angle_alpha   90.00
_cell.angle_beta   90.00
_cell.angle_gamma   90.00
#
_symmetry.space_group_name_H-M   'P 1'
#
loop_
_entity.id
_entity.type
_entity.pdbx_description
1 polymer ?
#
loop_
_entity_poly.entity_id
_entity_poly.type
_entity_poly.pdbx_seq_one_letter_code
_entity_poly.pdbx_strand_id
1 'polypeptide(L)'
;MIIGVPSEVKNNEFRVGLTPDSVQVIVSHGHTVFVQAEAGLSIGYTNDLYIKAGATILQSAAQIYSEAELIIKVKEPIESEYQYLRNDLTLFTYLHLAGDPEKAKKLISTGVRAIAYETVTSADGSMPLLAPMSAIAGQISIVVGSYHLLKHNSGKGVLIGSFGDISPRVVTVIGGGVAGTEAITKATENNAFVKVIDLSQNKLDELKLQFGNENMEYILSSPENIKDAISVSDLVIGAVYVVGKEAPKIVTLEMLKNMKPGTVMVDISIDQGGCFESSRPTTHDNPTFLVDEVLHYCVTNMPGAVPLTATQALNKVTLPY
;
A
#
# COMPACT_ATOMS: atom_id res chain seq x y z
N MET A 1 -19.53 -3.70 -23.69
CA MET A 1 -18.55 -2.66 -23.31
C MET A 1 -17.18 -3.08 -23.80
N ILE A 2 -16.38 -2.14 -24.26
CA ILE A 2 -14.98 -2.35 -24.66
C ILE A 2 -14.07 -1.87 -23.51
N ILE A 3 -13.28 -2.79 -22.97
CA ILE A 3 -12.41 -2.57 -21.82
C ILE A 3 -10.95 -2.59 -22.28
N GLY A 4 -10.19 -1.58 -21.90
CA GLY A 4 -8.78 -1.45 -22.20
C GLY A 4 -7.89 -1.60 -20.96
N VAL A 5 -6.81 -2.36 -21.10
CA VAL A 5 -5.81 -2.57 -20.07
C VAL A 5 -4.44 -2.14 -20.59
N PRO A 6 -4.03 -0.90 -20.39
CA PRO A 6 -2.69 -0.44 -20.77
C PRO A 6 -1.62 -0.99 -19.82
N SER A 7 -0.37 -0.97 -20.26
CA SER A 7 0.78 -1.18 -19.38
C SER A 7 0.92 -0.01 -18.42
N GLU A 8 1.32 -0.29 -17.18
CA GLU A 8 1.70 0.75 -16.23
C GLU A 8 3.03 1.39 -16.64
N VAL A 9 3.12 2.70 -16.50
CA VAL A 9 4.26 3.49 -16.97
C VAL A 9 5.03 4.22 -15.85
N LYS A 10 4.54 4.11 -14.60
CA LYS A 10 5.27 4.60 -13.42
C LYS A 10 6.52 3.76 -13.17
N ASN A 11 7.58 4.43 -12.70
CA ASN A 11 8.80 3.73 -12.30
C ASN A 11 8.50 2.70 -11.19
N ASN A 12 9.08 1.49 -11.32
CA ASN A 12 8.89 0.36 -10.40
C ASN A 12 7.40 -0.06 -10.23
N GLU A 13 6.53 0.19 -11.23
CA GLU A 13 5.17 -0.31 -11.26
C GLU A 13 5.05 -1.47 -12.26
N PHE A 14 4.95 -2.67 -11.74
CA PHE A 14 4.89 -3.92 -12.53
C PHE A 14 3.54 -4.62 -12.43
N ARG A 15 2.58 -4.05 -11.67
CA ARG A 15 1.22 -4.57 -11.58
C ARG A 15 0.49 -4.34 -12.91
N VAL A 16 -0.61 -5.04 -13.10
CA VAL A 16 -1.49 -4.87 -14.27
C VAL A 16 -2.96 -4.78 -13.83
N GLY A 17 -3.77 -4.02 -14.53
CA GLY A 17 -5.16 -3.76 -14.17
C GLY A 17 -6.04 -5.01 -14.13
N LEU A 18 -5.85 -5.97 -15.05
CA LEU A 18 -6.58 -7.24 -15.08
C LEU A 18 -5.64 -8.43 -15.18
N THR A 19 -5.96 -9.51 -14.44
CA THR A 19 -5.34 -10.83 -14.61
C THR A 19 -5.98 -11.57 -15.81
N PRO A 20 -5.31 -12.58 -16.41
CA PRO A 20 -5.94 -13.44 -17.42
C PRO A 20 -7.25 -14.08 -16.94
N ASP A 21 -7.33 -14.52 -15.68
CA ASP A 21 -8.56 -15.09 -15.10
C ASP A 21 -9.69 -14.06 -15.06
N SER A 22 -9.41 -12.82 -14.65
CA SER A 22 -10.40 -11.74 -14.67
C SER A 22 -10.86 -11.41 -16.08
N VAL A 23 -9.95 -11.41 -17.05
CA VAL A 23 -10.26 -11.22 -18.48
C VAL A 23 -11.21 -12.31 -18.96
N GLN A 24 -10.95 -13.59 -18.63
CA GLN A 24 -11.81 -14.70 -19.02
C GLN A 24 -13.24 -14.53 -18.49
N VAL A 25 -13.39 -14.10 -17.24
CA VAL A 25 -14.71 -13.82 -16.64
C VAL A 25 -15.41 -12.69 -17.39
N ILE A 26 -14.72 -11.56 -17.62
CA ILE A 26 -15.28 -10.39 -18.29
C ILE A 26 -15.72 -10.74 -19.73
N VAL A 27 -14.91 -11.49 -20.48
CA VAL A 27 -15.23 -11.92 -21.84
C VAL A 27 -16.41 -12.88 -21.84
N SER A 28 -16.52 -13.78 -20.86
CA SER A 28 -17.66 -14.71 -20.73
C SER A 28 -19.00 -13.99 -20.51
N HIS A 29 -18.97 -12.73 -20.01
CA HIS A 29 -20.14 -11.87 -19.85
C HIS A 29 -20.42 -11.00 -21.11
N GLY A 30 -19.75 -11.26 -22.23
CA GLY A 30 -20.01 -10.61 -23.52
C GLY A 30 -19.31 -9.26 -23.68
N HIS A 31 -18.29 -8.96 -22.90
CA HIS A 31 -17.47 -7.77 -23.06
C HIS A 31 -16.24 -8.05 -23.92
N THR A 32 -15.74 -7.04 -24.60
CA THR A 32 -14.48 -7.09 -25.36
C THR A 32 -13.35 -6.55 -24.48
N VAL A 33 -12.22 -7.26 -24.40
CA VAL A 33 -11.07 -6.83 -23.63
C VAL A 33 -9.85 -6.67 -24.53
N PHE A 34 -9.27 -5.49 -24.54
CA PHE A 34 -7.99 -5.17 -25.16
C PHE A 34 -6.91 -5.07 -24.08
N VAL A 35 -5.80 -5.75 -24.26
CA VAL A 35 -4.65 -5.68 -23.37
C VAL A 35 -3.44 -5.19 -24.17
N GLN A 36 -2.70 -4.24 -23.64
CA GLN A 36 -1.48 -3.78 -24.28
C GLN A 36 -0.43 -4.92 -24.25
N ALA A 37 0.29 -5.06 -25.35
CA ALA A 37 1.35 -6.05 -25.47
C ALA A 37 2.31 -5.95 -24.26
N GLU A 38 2.61 -7.10 -23.66
CA GLU A 38 3.54 -7.25 -22.53
C GLU A 38 3.09 -6.58 -21.21
N ALA A 39 1.86 -6.07 -21.10
CA ALA A 39 1.38 -5.36 -19.90
C ALA A 39 1.55 -6.16 -18.60
N GLY A 40 1.41 -7.49 -18.63
CA GLY A 40 1.58 -8.36 -17.47
C GLY A 40 2.89 -9.18 -17.47
N LEU A 41 3.78 -8.98 -18.44
CA LEU A 41 4.94 -9.84 -18.64
C LEU A 41 5.87 -9.89 -17.40
N SER A 42 6.09 -8.77 -16.76
CA SER A 42 6.97 -8.66 -15.58
C SER A 42 6.50 -9.48 -14.37
N ILE A 43 5.23 -9.90 -14.35
CA ILE A 43 4.65 -10.75 -13.30
C ILE A 43 4.22 -12.12 -13.81
N GLY A 44 4.70 -12.51 -15.00
CA GLY A 44 4.47 -13.83 -15.60
C GLY A 44 3.18 -13.95 -16.42
N TYR A 45 2.41 -12.89 -16.63
CA TYR A 45 1.24 -12.89 -17.49
C TYR A 45 1.61 -12.51 -18.91
N THR A 46 1.87 -13.53 -19.74
CA THR A 46 2.27 -13.38 -21.14
C THR A 46 1.08 -12.99 -22.03
N ASN A 47 1.36 -12.45 -23.21
CA ASN A 47 0.34 -12.18 -24.23
C ASN A 47 -0.51 -13.43 -24.55
N ASP A 48 0.11 -14.62 -24.62
CA ASP A 48 -0.58 -15.88 -24.90
C ASP A 48 -1.60 -16.26 -23.81
N LEU A 49 -1.31 -15.94 -22.55
CA LEU A 49 -2.27 -16.17 -21.45
C LEU A 49 -3.51 -15.26 -21.62
N TYR A 50 -3.32 -14.01 -21.99
CA TYR A 50 -4.41 -13.08 -22.26
C TYR A 50 -5.22 -13.47 -23.50
N ILE A 51 -4.56 -13.90 -24.58
CA ILE A 51 -5.22 -14.40 -25.80
C ILE A 51 -6.07 -15.64 -25.46
N LYS A 52 -5.53 -16.59 -24.70
CA LYS A 52 -6.28 -17.78 -24.24
C LYS A 52 -7.50 -17.40 -23.38
N ALA A 53 -7.40 -16.34 -22.61
CA ALA A 53 -8.51 -15.80 -21.81
C ALA A 53 -9.56 -15.04 -22.65
N GLY A 54 -9.32 -14.84 -23.96
CA GLY A 54 -10.23 -14.17 -24.90
C GLY A 54 -9.95 -12.70 -25.15
N ALA A 55 -8.83 -12.15 -24.64
CA ALA A 55 -8.42 -10.79 -24.95
C ALA A 55 -7.79 -10.67 -26.35
N THR A 56 -7.88 -9.46 -26.90
CA THR A 56 -7.09 -9.06 -28.07
C THR A 56 -5.90 -8.22 -27.63
N ILE A 57 -4.72 -8.54 -28.13
CA ILE A 57 -3.48 -7.79 -27.83
C ILE A 57 -3.33 -6.64 -28.81
N LEU A 58 -3.19 -5.40 -28.27
CA LEU A 58 -2.84 -4.21 -29.03
C LEU A 58 -1.43 -3.73 -28.69
N GLN A 59 -0.74 -3.12 -29.67
CA GLN A 59 0.70 -2.87 -29.53
C GLN A 59 1.04 -1.62 -28.69
N SER A 60 0.12 -0.67 -28.56
CA SER A 60 0.43 0.61 -27.90
C SER A 60 -0.69 1.09 -26.98
N ALA A 61 -0.33 1.91 -26.00
CA ALA A 61 -1.30 2.62 -25.16
C ALA A 61 -2.27 3.46 -25.98
N ALA A 62 -1.79 4.14 -27.03
CA ALA A 62 -2.63 4.96 -27.92
C ALA A 62 -3.79 4.13 -28.53
N GLN A 63 -3.48 2.90 -28.98
CA GLN A 63 -4.52 2.00 -29.50
C GLN A 63 -5.48 1.54 -28.39
N ILE A 64 -4.98 1.19 -27.22
CA ILE A 64 -5.83 0.80 -26.08
C ILE A 64 -6.82 1.92 -25.72
N TYR A 65 -6.29 3.13 -25.54
CA TYR A 65 -7.12 4.26 -25.13
C TYR A 65 -8.09 4.70 -26.23
N SER A 66 -7.75 4.59 -27.53
CA SER A 66 -8.66 4.97 -28.63
C SER A 66 -9.85 4.03 -28.77
N GLU A 67 -9.67 2.74 -28.54
CA GLU A 67 -10.69 1.71 -28.72
C GLU A 67 -11.59 1.52 -27.49
N ALA A 68 -11.08 1.80 -26.29
CA ALA A 68 -11.76 1.46 -25.04
C ALA A 68 -12.84 2.49 -24.64
N GLU A 69 -13.91 1.98 -24.04
CA GLU A 69 -14.94 2.75 -23.32
C GLU A 69 -14.59 2.87 -21.83
N LEU A 70 -13.89 1.85 -21.30
CA LEU A 70 -13.43 1.77 -19.92
C LEU A 70 -11.95 1.37 -19.90
N ILE A 71 -11.13 2.16 -19.24
CA ILE A 71 -9.74 1.82 -18.94
C ILE A 71 -9.64 1.31 -17.51
N ILE A 72 -9.03 0.14 -17.33
CA ILE A 72 -8.71 -0.44 -16.03
C ILE A 72 -7.19 -0.41 -15.86
N LYS A 73 -6.75 0.34 -14.86
CA LYS A 73 -5.35 0.51 -14.47
C LYS A 73 -5.16 0.25 -12.98
N VAL A 74 -3.91 0.28 -12.53
CA VAL A 74 -3.57 0.26 -11.11
C VAL A 74 -3.27 1.66 -10.58
N LYS A 75 -2.42 2.43 -11.29
CA LYS A 75 -2.00 3.77 -10.85
C LYS A 75 -2.65 4.88 -11.66
N GLU A 76 -2.68 6.06 -11.05
CA GLU A 76 -3.15 7.28 -11.68
C GLU A 76 -2.40 7.57 -12.99
N PRO A 77 -3.06 8.22 -13.97
CA PRO A 77 -2.41 8.66 -15.19
C PRO A 77 -1.24 9.61 -14.89
N ILE A 78 -0.14 9.43 -15.60
CA ILE A 78 1.00 10.35 -15.59
C ILE A 78 0.97 11.28 -16.81
N GLU A 79 1.92 12.22 -16.87
CA GLU A 79 1.94 13.29 -17.91
C GLU A 79 1.79 12.77 -19.33
N SER A 80 2.45 11.66 -19.67
CA SER A 80 2.40 11.06 -21.01
C SER A 80 1.05 10.44 -21.37
N GLU A 81 0.18 10.16 -20.40
CA GLU A 81 -1.11 9.50 -20.59
C GLU A 81 -2.27 10.49 -20.74
N TYR A 82 -2.14 11.74 -20.22
CA TYR A 82 -3.21 12.73 -20.27
C TYR A 82 -3.70 13.04 -21.69
N GLN A 83 -2.83 12.94 -22.69
CA GLN A 83 -3.18 13.12 -24.11
C GLN A 83 -4.21 12.11 -24.64
N TYR A 84 -4.39 10.97 -23.97
CA TYR A 84 -5.33 9.91 -24.34
C TYR A 84 -6.67 10.04 -23.63
N LEU A 85 -6.76 10.85 -22.58
CA LEU A 85 -7.99 11.01 -21.80
C LEU A 85 -8.99 11.88 -22.56
N ARG A 86 -10.26 11.47 -22.58
CA ARG A 86 -11.35 12.14 -23.28
C ARG A 86 -12.67 12.01 -22.51
N ASN A 87 -13.64 12.83 -22.83
CA ASN A 87 -14.90 12.97 -22.08
C ASN A 87 -15.87 11.79 -22.18
N ASP A 88 -15.71 10.92 -23.17
CA ASP A 88 -16.50 9.69 -23.37
C ASP A 88 -15.83 8.44 -22.78
N LEU A 89 -14.62 8.59 -22.22
CA LEU A 89 -13.87 7.53 -21.59
C LEU A 89 -14.19 7.44 -20.09
N THR A 90 -14.26 6.21 -19.58
CA THR A 90 -14.27 5.95 -18.14
C THR A 90 -12.90 5.41 -17.71
N LEU A 91 -12.38 5.92 -16.60
CA LEU A 91 -11.13 5.46 -16.00
C LEU A 91 -11.43 4.87 -14.63
N PHE A 92 -10.99 3.62 -14.37
CA PHE A 92 -11.15 2.93 -13.09
C PHE A 92 -9.77 2.51 -12.57
N THR A 93 -9.28 3.18 -11.52
CA THR A 93 -7.90 3.06 -11.02
C THR A 93 -7.75 3.76 -9.66
N TYR A 94 -6.61 3.58 -8.97
CA TYR A 94 -6.23 4.51 -7.90
C TYR A 94 -5.87 5.88 -8.47
N LEU A 95 -6.33 6.94 -7.85
CA LEU A 95 -6.11 8.33 -8.31
C LEU A 95 -5.24 9.17 -7.36
N HIS A 96 -5.33 8.93 -6.05
CA HIS A 96 -4.58 9.65 -5.02
C HIS A 96 -4.64 11.19 -5.13
N LEU A 97 -5.84 11.73 -5.41
CA LEU A 97 -6.03 13.16 -5.69
C LEU A 97 -6.00 14.05 -4.44
N ALA A 98 -6.26 13.49 -3.25
CA ALA A 98 -6.38 14.27 -2.02
C ALA A 98 -5.08 15.04 -1.66
N GLY A 99 -3.92 14.50 -2.00
CA GLY A 99 -2.61 15.12 -1.75
C GLY A 99 -2.09 15.98 -2.91
N ASP A 100 -2.81 16.09 -4.05
CA ASP A 100 -2.34 16.80 -5.23
C ASP A 100 -3.48 17.52 -5.98
N PRO A 101 -3.84 18.75 -5.53
CA PRO A 101 -4.89 19.54 -6.16
C PRO A 101 -4.63 19.89 -7.63
N GLU A 102 -3.37 20.05 -8.05
CA GLU A 102 -3.03 20.37 -9.43
C GLU A 102 -3.29 19.17 -10.35
N LYS A 103 -2.93 17.96 -9.89
CA LYS A 103 -3.29 16.71 -10.59
C LYS A 103 -4.80 16.57 -10.70
N ALA A 104 -5.55 16.88 -9.66
CA ALA A 104 -7.02 16.84 -9.68
C ALA A 104 -7.59 17.80 -10.73
N LYS A 105 -7.14 19.06 -10.77
CA LYS A 105 -7.55 20.06 -11.78
C LYS A 105 -7.25 19.58 -13.19
N LYS A 106 -6.04 19.03 -13.39
CA LYS A 106 -5.63 18.53 -14.70
C LYS A 106 -6.50 17.36 -15.15
N LEU A 107 -6.79 16.39 -14.27
CA LEU A 107 -7.68 15.28 -14.59
C LEU A 107 -9.09 15.77 -14.94
N ILE A 108 -9.65 16.69 -14.17
CA ILE A 108 -10.96 17.29 -14.44
C ILE A 108 -10.99 17.99 -15.81
N SER A 109 -9.92 18.68 -16.19
CA SER A 109 -9.85 19.41 -17.46
C SER A 109 -9.94 18.51 -18.70
N THR A 110 -9.64 17.21 -18.57
CA THR A 110 -9.78 16.24 -19.67
C THR A 110 -11.23 15.84 -19.95
N GLY A 111 -12.12 16.06 -18.99
CA GLY A 111 -13.51 15.61 -19.05
C GLY A 111 -13.73 14.11 -18.86
N VAL A 112 -12.67 13.32 -18.61
CA VAL A 112 -12.78 11.87 -18.39
C VAL A 112 -13.65 11.57 -17.16
N ARG A 113 -14.46 10.53 -17.23
CA ARG A 113 -15.18 9.99 -16.06
C ARG A 113 -14.23 9.11 -15.24
N ALA A 114 -13.75 9.61 -14.12
CA ALA A 114 -12.78 8.91 -13.30
C ALA A 114 -13.43 8.37 -12.03
N ILE A 115 -13.26 7.06 -11.79
CA ILE A 115 -13.72 6.34 -10.59
C ILE A 115 -12.48 5.89 -9.84
N ALA A 116 -12.26 6.44 -8.64
CA ALA A 116 -11.11 6.11 -7.80
C ALA A 116 -11.38 4.87 -6.97
N TYR A 117 -10.51 3.85 -7.04
CA TYR A 117 -10.61 2.65 -6.22
C TYR A 117 -10.69 2.97 -4.73
N GLU A 118 -9.88 3.92 -4.27
CA GLU A 118 -9.78 4.31 -2.85
C GLU A 118 -11.00 5.06 -2.31
N THR A 119 -11.97 5.40 -3.17
CA THR A 119 -13.20 6.08 -2.75
C THR A 119 -14.45 5.20 -2.90
N VAL A 120 -14.32 4.00 -3.44
CA VAL A 120 -15.41 3.03 -3.47
C VAL A 120 -15.65 2.51 -2.07
N THR A 121 -16.87 2.73 -1.55
CA THR A 121 -17.28 2.34 -0.20
C THR A 121 -18.42 1.33 -0.24
N SER A 122 -18.38 0.38 0.68
CA SER A 122 -19.49 -0.54 0.96
C SER A 122 -20.52 0.13 1.88
N ALA A 123 -21.68 -0.51 2.06
CA ALA A 123 -22.77 0.02 2.90
C ALA A 123 -22.36 0.22 4.38
N ASP A 124 -21.39 -0.51 4.88
CA ASP A 124 -20.82 -0.40 6.21
C ASP A 124 -19.71 0.69 6.32
N GLY A 125 -19.44 1.41 5.22
CA GLY A 125 -18.40 2.45 5.16
C GLY A 125 -17.00 1.90 4.93
N SER A 126 -16.80 0.59 4.79
CA SER A 126 -15.51 0.01 4.44
C SER A 126 -15.09 0.38 3.00
N MET A 127 -13.78 0.33 2.72
CA MET A 127 -13.19 0.63 1.41
C MET A 127 -12.62 -0.65 0.80
N PRO A 128 -13.46 -1.49 0.18
CA PRO A 128 -13.09 -2.84 -0.24
C PRO A 128 -11.98 -2.88 -1.29
N LEU A 129 -11.87 -1.85 -2.13
CA LEU A 129 -10.84 -1.81 -3.18
C LEU A 129 -9.50 -1.25 -2.67
N LEU A 130 -9.49 -0.52 -1.54
CA LEU A 130 -8.27 -0.06 -0.88
C LEU A 130 -7.70 -1.11 0.08
N ALA A 131 -8.56 -1.86 0.75
CA ALA A 131 -8.20 -2.80 1.81
C ALA A 131 -7.07 -3.78 1.43
N PRO A 132 -7.05 -4.43 0.24
CA PRO A 132 -5.98 -5.35 -0.13
C PRO A 132 -4.59 -4.68 -0.19
N MET A 133 -4.52 -3.44 -0.68
CA MET A 133 -3.25 -2.71 -0.75
C MET A 133 -2.77 -2.31 0.64
N SER A 134 -3.68 -1.90 1.50
CA SER A 134 -3.37 -1.62 2.92
C SER A 134 -2.88 -2.88 3.64
N ALA A 135 -3.54 -4.02 3.43
CA ALA A 135 -3.14 -5.30 4.01
C ALA A 135 -1.72 -5.71 3.57
N ILE A 136 -1.43 -5.64 2.27
CA ILE A 136 -0.12 -5.95 1.71
C ILE A 136 0.95 -5.00 2.27
N ALA A 137 0.66 -3.69 2.36
CA ALA A 137 1.59 -2.71 2.94
C ALA A 137 1.90 -3.03 4.41
N GLY A 138 0.89 -3.44 5.19
CA GLY A 138 1.06 -3.90 6.57
C GLY A 138 2.04 -5.06 6.69
N GLN A 139 1.88 -6.10 5.89
CA GLN A 139 2.79 -7.25 5.90
C GLN A 139 4.20 -6.88 5.42
N ILE A 140 4.32 -6.09 4.35
CA ILE A 140 5.62 -5.62 3.84
C ILE A 140 6.35 -4.81 4.90
N SER A 141 5.65 -3.99 5.71
CA SER A 141 6.28 -3.14 6.71
C SER A 141 7.15 -3.93 7.70
N ILE A 142 6.71 -5.12 8.07
CA ILE A 142 7.48 -6.03 8.95
C ILE A 142 8.64 -6.67 8.20
N VAL A 143 8.45 -7.06 6.94
CA VAL A 143 9.52 -7.65 6.12
C VAL A 143 10.67 -6.65 5.92
N VAL A 144 10.36 -5.44 5.45
CA VAL A 144 11.37 -4.39 5.21
C VAL A 144 11.96 -3.88 6.53
N GLY A 145 11.13 -3.72 7.57
CA GLY A 145 11.59 -3.33 8.90
C GLY A 145 12.60 -4.33 9.46
N SER A 146 12.30 -5.62 9.38
CA SER A 146 13.21 -6.69 9.80
C SER A 146 14.50 -6.73 8.99
N TYR A 147 14.41 -6.53 7.68
CA TYR A 147 15.58 -6.44 6.79
C TYR A 147 16.49 -5.27 7.17
N HIS A 148 15.91 -4.10 7.44
CA HIS A 148 16.67 -2.91 7.81
C HIS A 148 17.19 -2.91 9.26
N LEU A 149 16.69 -3.81 10.13
CA LEU A 149 17.28 -4.05 11.45
C LEU A 149 18.63 -4.78 11.38
N LEU A 150 18.97 -5.39 10.23
CA LEU A 150 20.25 -6.06 10.04
C LEU A 150 21.41 -5.05 10.05
N LYS A 151 22.54 -5.44 10.65
CA LYS A 151 23.67 -4.52 10.91
C LYS A 151 24.23 -3.86 9.65
N HIS A 152 24.34 -4.60 8.55
CA HIS A 152 24.84 -4.04 7.28
C HIS A 152 23.90 -3.03 6.60
N ASN A 153 22.66 -2.93 7.06
CA ASN A 153 21.69 -1.93 6.63
C ASN A 153 21.54 -0.75 7.63
N SER A 154 22.55 -0.50 8.46
CA SER A 154 22.56 0.53 9.51
C SER A 154 21.63 0.27 10.70
N GLY A 155 20.98 -0.89 10.76
CA GLY A 155 20.13 -1.29 11.87
C GLY A 155 20.93 -1.78 13.10
N LYS A 156 20.22 -2.13 14.16
CA LYS A 156 20.79 -2.62 15.43
C LYS A 156 21.54 -3.95 15.31
N GLY A 157 21.31 -4.75 14.27
CA GLY A 157 21.85 -6.11 14.12
C GLY A 157 21.07 -7.14 14.96
N VAL A 158 19.76 -7.11 14.89
CA VAL A 158 18.86 -7.98 15.68
C VAL A 158 17.80 -8.63 14.79
N LEU A 159 17.31 -9.79 15.22
CA LEU A 159 16.07 -10.41 14.73
C LEU A 159 14.90 -9.90 15.56
N ILE A 160 13.70 -9.76 14.99
CA ILE A 160 12.52 -9.28 15.73
C ILE A 160 11.93 -10.34 16.67
N GLY A 161 12.02 -11.63 16.30
CA GLY A 161 11.49 -12.73 17.09
C GLY A 161 12.45 -13.24 18.16
N SER A 162 11.93 -14.09 19.04
CA SER A 162 12.72 -14.83 20.01
C SER A 162 13.59 -15.89 19.33
N PHE A 163 14.74 -16.20 19.93
CA PHE A 163 15.63 -17.26 19.48
C PHE A 163 16.29 -17.95 20.68
N GLY A 164 15.95 -19.21 20.96
CA GLY A 164 16.38 -19.90 22.17
C GLY A 164 15.96 -19.11 23.40
N ASP A 165 16.93 -18.80 24.26
CA ASP A 165 16.71 -18.00 25.48
C ASP A 165 16.78 -16.48 25.26
N ILE A 166 16.93 -16.03 24.00
CA ILE A 166 16.97 -14.62 23.65
C ILE A 166 15.53 -14.10 23.49
N SER A 167 15.17 -13.12 24.32
CA SER A 167 13.84 -12.50 24.29
C SER A 167 13.53 -11.82 22.95
N PRO A 168 12.25 -11.79 22.53
CA PRO A 168 11.81 -11.09 21.34
C PRO A 168 12.09 -9.59 21.43
N ARG A 169 12.19 -8.94 20.28
CA ARG A 169 12.33 -7.49 20.16
C ARG A 169 10.96 -6.83 20.15
N VAL A 170 10.95 -5.56 20.49
CA VAL A 170 9.73 -4.76 20.58
C VAL A 170 9.39 -4.17 19.21
N VAL A 171 8.23 -4.52 18.69
CA VAL A 171 7.62 -3.93 17.51
C VAL A 171 6.42 -3.10 17.95
N THR A 172 6.45 -1.79 17.72
CA THR A 172 5.30 -0.90 18.01
C THR A 172 4.55 -0.60 16.73
N VAL A 173 3.25 -0.91 16.71
CA VAL A 173 2.34 -0.59 15.59
C VAL A 173 1.39 0.52 16.04
N ILE A 174 1.41 1.66 15.35
CA ILE A 174 0.56 2.82 15.63
C ILE A 174 -0.53 2.89 14.57
N GLY A 175 -1.77 2.63 14.99
CA GLY A 175 -2.97 2.47 14.17
C GLY A 175 -3.34 1.00 13.97
N GLY A 176 -4.53 0.60 14.45
CA GLY A 176 -5.10 -0.75 14.38
C GLY A 176 -6.04 -0.98 13.18
N GLY A 177 -5.97 -0.13 12.14
CA GLY A 177 -6.72 -0.30 10.88
C GLY A 177 -6.26 -1.52 10.09
N VAL A 178 -6.69 -1.65 8.82
CA VAL A 178 -6.35 -2.81 7.96
C VAL A 178 -4.83 -3.02 7.90
N ALA A 179 -4.06 -1.98 7.56
CA ALA A 179 -2.60 -2.09 7.47
C ALA A 179 -1.94 -2.45 8.81
N GLY A 180 -2.39 -1.79 9.91
CA GLY A 180 -1.87 -2.08 11.24
C GLY A 180 -2.18 -3.50 11.70
N THR A 181 -3.40 -4.00 11.47
CA THR A 181 -3.78 -5.38 11.80
C THR A 181 -2.89 -6.40 11.07
N GLU A 182 -2.59 -6.17 9.80
CA GLU A 182 -1.71 -7.05 9.03
C GLU A 182 -0.23 -6.94 9.47
N ALA A 183 0.21 -5.75 9.88
CA ALA A 183 1.53 -5.59 10.51
C ALA A 183 1.61 -6.35 11.84
N ILE A 184 0.58 -6.27 12.68
CA ILE A 184 0.47 -7.03 13.93
C ILE A 184 0.52 -8.54 13.64
N THR A 185 -0.31 -9.02 12.69
CA THR A 185 -0.33 -10.42 12.26
C THR A 185 1.08 -10.88 11.90
N LYS A 186 1.76 -10.13 11.04
CA LYS A 186 3.09 -10.51 10.57
C LYS A 186 4.17 -10.43 11.65
N ALA A 187 4.07 -9.48 12.57
CA ALA A 187 4.97 -9.37 13.71
C ALA A 187 4.79 -10.54 14.72
N THR A 188 3.54 -10.93 15.00
CA THR A 188 3.22 -12.07 15.88
C THR A 188 3.62 -13.41 15.26
N GLU A 189 3.44 -13.61 13.95
CA GLU A 189 3.94 -14.79 13.23
C GLU A 189 5.47 -14.94 13.34
N ASN A 190 6.19 -13.83 13.47
CA ASN A 190 7.64 -13.81 13.70
C ASN A 190 8.01 -13.88 15.19
N ASN A 191 7.07 -14.14 16.10
CA ASN A 191 7.27 -14.19 17.54
C ASN A 191 7.91 -12.91 18.14
N ALA A 192 7.55 -11.72 17.62
CA ALA A 192 7.95 -10.44 18.19
C ALA A 192 7.12 -10.11 19.45
N PHE A 193 7.62 -9.21 20.30
CA PHE A 193 6.78 -8.56 21.30
C PHE A 193 6.12 -7.35 20.67
N VAL A 194 4.78 -7.32 20.60
CA VAL A 194 4.04 -6.28 19.86
C VAL A 194 3.33 -5.32 20.80
N LYS A 195 3.62 -4.03 20.66
CA LYS A 195 2.83 -2.94 21.27
C LYS A 195 1.90 -2.36 20.22
N VAL A 196 0.61 -2.38 20.50
CA VAL A 196 -0.44 -1.85 19.61
C VAL A 196 -0.97 -0.56 20.18
N ILE A 197 -0.92 0.52 19.41
CA ILE A 197 -1.43 1.84 19.81
C ILE A 197 -2.58 2.23 18.88
N ASP A 198 -3.74 2.57 19.43
CA ASP A 198 -4.88 3.09 18.68
C ASP A 198 -5.64 4.16 19.49
N LEU A 199 -6.34 5.07 18.79
CA LEU A 199 -7.21 6.08 19.41
C LEU A 199 -8.50 5.49 19.99
N SER A 200 -8.94 4.33 19.46
CA SER A 200 -10.19 3.69 19.79
C SER A 200 -9.98 2.53 20.76
N GLN A 201 -10.53 2.65 21.97
CA GLN A 201 -10.54 1.55 22.93
C GLN A 201 -11.26 0.32 22.36
N ASN A 202 -12.37 0.53 21.66
CA ASN A 202 -13.10 -0.58 21.03
C ASN A 202 -12.22 -1.34 20.02
N LYS A 203 -11.40 -0.62 19.23
CA LYS A 203 -10.47 -1.25 18.29
C LYS A 203 -9.39 -2.05 19.03
N LEU A 204 -8.85 -1.53 20.12
CA LEU A 204 -7.90 -2.26 20.96
C LEU A 204 -8.51 -3.53 21.55
N ASP A 205 -9.77 -3.46 21.99
CA ASP A 205 -10.50 -4.62 22.53
C ASP A 205 -10.76 -5.68 21.46
N GLU A 206 -11.13 -5.28 20.23
CA GLU A 206 -11.24 -6.18 19.07
C GLU A 206 -9.91 -6.89 18.76
N LEU A 207 -8.83 -6.13 18.69
CA LEU A 207 -7.49 -6.68 18.42
C LEU A 207 -7.03 -7.60 19.55
N LYS A 208 -7.36 -7.28 20.81
CA LYS A 208 -7.08 -8.14 21.94
C LYS A 208 -7.83 -9.46 21.89
N LEU A 209 -9.09 -9.47 21.42
CA LEU A 209 -9.84 -10.68 21.18
C LEU A 209 -9.22 -11.53 20.06
N GLN A 210 -8.70 -10.88 19.02
CA GLN A 210 -8.10 -11.54 17.87
C GLN A 210 -6.72 -12.15 18.15
N PHE A 211 -5.84 -11.43 18.86
CA PHE A 211 -4.42 -11.78 19.04
C PHE A 211 -4.07 -12.28 20.44
N GLY A 212 -4.96 -12.12 21.40
CA GLY A 212 -4.69 -12.52 22.81
C GLY A 212 -3.77 -11.56 23.53
N ASN A 213 -3.10 -12.08 24.59
CA ASN A 213 -2.23 -11.28 25.45
C ASN A 213 -0.76 -11.77 25.45
N GLU A 214 -0.46 -12.87 24.82
CA GLU A 214 0.90 -13.42 24.81
C GLU A 214 1.79 -12.58 23.91
N ASN A 215 2.87 -12.02 24.45
CA ASN A 215 3.77 -11.08 23.80
C ASN A 215 3.07 -9.84 23.20
N MET A 216 1.96 -9.41 23.80
CA MET A 216 1.15 -8.31 23.30
C MET A 216 0.86 -7.27 24.39
N GLU A 217 0.88 -5.99 24.02
CA GLU A 217 0.44 -4.87 24.84
C GLU A 217 -0.46 -3.94 24.03
N TYR A 218 -1.62 -3.57 24.60
CA TYR A 218 -2.63 -2.72 23.94
C TYR A 218 -2.70 -1.38 24.65
N ILE A 219 -2.44 -0.30 23.96
CA ILE A 219 -2.17 1.02 24.52
C ILE A 219 -3.11 2.04 23.88
N LEU A 220 -3.91 2.74 24.69
CA LEU A 220 -4.71 3.87 24.20
C LEU A 220 -3.78 5.01 23.80
N SER A 221 -4.00 5.57 22.62
CA SER A 221 -3.14 6.60 22.03
C SER A 221 -3.16 7.89 22.85
N SER A 222 -2.00 8.34 23.26
CA SER A 222 -1.72 9.69 23.75
C SER A 222 -0.27 10.05 23.39
N PRO A 223 0.11 11.33 23.35
CA PRO A 223 1.50 11.73 23.09
C PRO A 223 2.51 11.07 24.04
N GLU A 224 2.17 10.94 25.31
CA GLU A 224 3.00 10.31 26.34
C GLU A 224 3.15 8.81 26.07
N ASN A 225 2.03 8.11 25.87
CA ASN A 225 2.03 6.67 25.60
C ASN A 225 2.80 6.31 24.31
N ILE A 226 2.67 7.14 23.26
CA ILE A 226 3.43 6.98 22.02
C ILE A 226 4.92 7.15 22.30
N LYS A 227 5.33 8.22 22.99
CA LYS A 227 6.72 8.49 23.35
C LYS A 227 7.34 7.33 24.13
N ASP A 228 6.64 6.84 25.13
CA ASP A 228 7.12 5.74 25.99
C ASP A 228 7.27 4.45 25.17
N ALA A 229 6.27 4.10 24.35
CA ALA A 229 6.31 2.90 23.54
C ALA A 229 7.48 2.91 22.53
N ILE A 230 7.66 4.01 21.79
CA ILE A 230 8.72 4.08 20.75
C ILE A 230 10.12 4.14 21.35
N SER A 231 10.29 4.67 22.57
CA SER A 231 11.60 4.75 23.26
C SER A 231 12.23 3.39 23.52
N VAL A 232 11.42 2.36 23.69
CA VAL A 232 11.86 0.97 23.96
C VAL A 232 11.85 0.10 22.71
N SER A 233 11.28 0.58 21.60
CA SER A 233 11.07 -0.18 20.37
C SER A 233 12.37 -0.43 19.59
N ASP A 234 12.37 -1.53 18.85
CA ASP A 234 13.37 -1.84 17.85
C ASP A 234 12.85 -1.56 16.44
N LEU A 235 11.53 -1.72 16.24
CA LEU A 235 10.81 -1.43 15.01
C LEU A 235 9.51 -0.67 15.34
N VAL A 236 9.25 0.42 14.62
CA VAL A 236 8.01 1.20 14.73
C VAL A 236 7.31 1.25 13.38
N ILE A 237 6.03 0.89 13.35
CA ILE A 237 5.19 0.93 12.16
C ILE A 237 4.14 2.03 12.33
N GLY A 238 4.15 3.02 11.44
CA GLY A 238 3.10 4.02 11.33
C GLY A 238 2.03 3.56 10.34
N ALA A 239 0.82 3.29 10.82
CA ALA A 239 -0.30 2.76 10.04
C ALA A 239 -1.58 3.57 10.26
N VAL A 240 -1.45 4.89 10.34
CA VAL A 240 -2.58 5.81 10.54
C VAL A 240 -3.16 6.23 9.19
N TYR A 241 -4.46 6.05 9.04
CA TYR A 241 -5.18 6.45 7.84
C TYR A 241 -6.36 7.37 8.18
N VAL A 242 -6.48 8.51 7.48
CA VAL A 242 -7.63 9.43 7.59
C VAL A 242 -8.23 9.60 6.21
N VAL A 243 -9.53 9.24 6.07
CA VAL A 243 -10.22 9.29 4.78
C VAL A 243 -10.20 10.70 4.20
N GLY A 244 -9.64 10.85 3.00
CA GLY A 244 -9.64 12.12 2.24
C GLY A 244 -8.83 13.26 2.85
N LYS A 245 -7.93 12.98 3.83
CA LYS A 245 -7.09 13.98 4.50
C LYS A 245 -5.64 13.50 4.60
N GLU A 246 -4.74 14.43 4.89
CA GLU A 246 -3.38 14.09 5.28
C GLU A 246 -3.36 13.35 6.64
N ALA A 247 -2.40 12.45 6.80
CA ALA A 247 -2.18 11.77 8.07
C ALA A 247 -1.66 12.77 9.13
N PRO A 248 -2.19 12.73 10.38
CA PRO A 248 -1.69 13.57 11.46
C PRO A 248 -0.26 13.17 11.83
N LYS A 249 0.58 14.15 12.18
CA LYS A 249 1.93 13.92 12.69
C LYS A 249 1.88 13.50 14.16
N ILE A 250 1.91 12.19 14.41
CA ILE A 250 1.74 11.61 15.76
C ILE A 250 3.06 11.29 16.47
N VAL A 251 4.16 11.14 15.71
CA VAL A 251 5.51 11.03 16.27
C VAL A 251 6.28 12.29 15.91
N THR A 252 6.69 13.07 16.91
CA THR A 252 7.40 14.34 16.72
C THR A 252 8.91 14.14 16.63
N LEU A 253 9.63 15.11 16.08
CA LEU A 253 11.11 15.11 16.09
C LEU A 253 11.69 15.04 17.50
N GLU A 254 11.01 15.64 18.51
CA GLU A 254 11.45 15.58 19.90
C GLU A 254 11.37 14.17 20.48
N MET A 255 10.36 13.39 20.06
CA MET A 255 10.23 11.99 20.50
C MET A 255 11.36 11.10 19.97
N LEU A 256 11.89 11.39 18.76
CA LEU A 256 13.00 10.62 18.16
C LEU A 256 14.26 10.64 19.02
N LYS A 257 14.53 11.75 19.69
CA LYS A 257 15.71 11.89 20.58
C LYS A 257 15.75 10.88 21.73
N ASN A 258 14.61 10.29 22.06
CA ASN A 258 14.52 9.26 23.10
C ASN A 258 14.59 7.83 22.55
N MET A 259 14.65 7.67 21.23
CA MET A 259 14.74 6.36 20.59
C MET A 259 16.18 5.84 20.61
N LYS A 260 16.32 4.53 20.53
CA LYS A 260 17.64 3.88 20.53
C LYS A 260 18.26 3.96 19.13
N PRO A 261 19.57 4.23 19.01
CA PRO A 261 20.27 4.19 17.73
C PRO A 261 20.05 2.87 16.97
N GLY A 262 19.85 2.98 15.65
CA GLY A 262 19.58 1.82 14.78
C GLY A 262 18.16 1.24 14.90
N THR A 263 17.23 1.91 15.61
CA THR A 263 15.79 1.64 15.52
C THR A 263 15.33 1.92 14.09
N VAL A 264 14.38 1.12 13.60
CA VAL A 264 13.79 1.29 12.28
C VAL A 264 12.36 1.80 12.43
N MET A 265 12.01 2.81 11.64
CA MET A 265 10.65 3.34 11.52
C MET A 265 10.14 3.14 10.10
N VAL A 266 8.99 2.50 9.94
CA VAL A 266 8.34 2.29 8.64
C VAL A 266 7.03 3.07 8.63
N ASP A 267 6.90 4.03 7.72
CA ASP A 267 5.70 4.87 7.59
C ASP A 267 4.85 4.39 6.41
N ILE A 268 3.81 3.59 6.71
CA ILE A 268 2.83 3.13 5.71
C ILE A 268 1.94 4.31 5.26
N SER A 269 1.76 5.31 6.12
CA SER A 269 0.93 6.49 5.86
C SER A 269 1.56 7.50 4.89
N ILE A 270 2.73 7.18 4.34
CA ILE A 270 3.53 8.11 3.54
C ILE A 270 2.79 8.66 2.32
N ASP A 271 1.92 7.88 1.69
CA ASP A 271 1.09 8.33 0.56
C ASP A 271 0.09 9.44 0.96
N GLN A 272 -0.16 9.62 2.26
CA GLN A 272 -0.96 10.70 2.87
C GLN A 272 -0.09 11.73 3.62
N GLY A 273 1.16 11.90 3.22
CA GLY A 273 2.11 12.83 3.86
C GLY A 273 2.90 12.24 5.03
N GLY A 274 2.60 11.01 5.44
CA GLY A 274 3.25 10.32 6.57
C GLY A 274 2.74 10.74 7.94
N CYS A 275 2.81 9.85 8.92
CA CYS A 275 2.37 10.09 10.28
C CYS A 275 3.52 10.41 11.26
N PHE A 276 4.76 10.43 10.82
CA PHE A 276 5.90 10.92 11.58
C PHE A 276 6.29 12.32 11.09
N GLU A 277 6.66 13.22 11.98
CA GLU A 277 7.11 14.57 11.63
C GLU A 277 8.38 14.52 10.77
N SER A 278 9.24 13.53 11.00
CA SER A 278 10.47 13.24 10.25
C SER A 278 10.24 12.59 8.89
N SER A 279 9.02 12.11 8.57
CA SER A 279 8.76 11.38 7.33
C SER A 279 8.90 12.26 6.10
N ARG A 280 9.55 11.70 5.08
CA ARG A 280 9.59 12.23 3.72
C ARG A 280 9.52 11.08 2.72
N PRO A 281 8.85 11.26 1.57
CA PRO A 281 8.72 10.20 0.57
C PRO A 281 10.08 9.69 0.08
N THR A 282 10.20 8.36 -0.01
CA THR A 282 11.34 7.66 -0.60
C THR A 282 10.88 6.72 -1.72
N THR A 283 11.82 6.11 -2.42
CA THR A 283 11.56 5.19 -3.54
C THR A 283 12.14 3.82 -3.26
N HIS A 284 11.72 2.81 -4.03
CA HIS A 284 12.31 1.46 -3.91
C HIS A 284 13.82 1.44 -4.20
N ASP A 285 14.33 2.36 -5.04
CA ASP A 285 15.75 2.47 -5.39
C ASP A 285 16.58 3.08 -4.24
N ASN A 286 15.99 4.01 -3.46
CA ASN A 286 16.60 4.66 -2.31
C ASN A 286 15.61 4.66 -1.14
N PRO A 287 15.42 3.49 -0.47
CA PRO A 287 14.26 3.28 0.39
C PRO A 287 14.36 3.94 1.77
N THR A 288 15.58 4.27 2.24
CA THR A 288 15.79 4.69 3.62
C THR A 288 16.61 5.98 3.76
N PHE A 289 16.45 6.62 4.91
CA PHE A 289 17.29 7.73 5.36
C PHE A 289 17.39 7.74 6.89
N LEU A 290 18.39 8.43 7.42
CA LEU A 290 18.62 8.55 8.86
C LEU A 290 18.17 9.92 9.37
N VAL A 291 17.52 9.94 10.53
CA VAL A 291 17.27 11.12 11.37
C VAL A 291 17.57 10.74 12.81
N ASP A 292 18.46 11.46 13.48
CA ASP A 292 18.86 11.20 14.88
C ASP A 292 19.20 9.71 15.14
N GLU A 293 20.01 9.11 14.26
CA GLU A 293 20.42 7.70 14.30
C GLU A 293 19.27 6.67 14.21
N VAL A 294 18.05 7.12 13.88
CA VAL A 294 16.87 6.29 13.62
C VAL A 294 16.69 6.15 12.11
N LEU A 295 16.60 4.93 11.64
CA LEU A 295 16.44 4.63 10.21
C LEU A 295 14.97 4.71 9.79
N HIS A 296 14.67 5.52 8.78
CA HIS A 296 13.32 5.71 8.25
C HIS A 296 13.18 5.00 6.91
N TYR A 297 12.12 4.21 6.77
CA TYR A 297 11.65 3.63 5.52
C TYR A 297 10.28 4.25 5.19
N CYS A 298 10.23 5.09 4.16
CA CYS A 298 9.05 5.85 3.78
C CYS A 298 8.75 5.71 2.27
N VAL A 299 8.89 4.48 1.75
CA VAL A 299 8.69 4.19 0.34
C VAL A 299 7.22 4.35 -0.02
N THR A 300 6.93 5.23 -0.97
CA THR A 300 5.60 5.33 -1.57
C THR A 300 5.30 4.08 -2.41
N ASN A 301 4.04 3.66 -2.45
CA ASN A 301 3.65 2.49 -3.25
C ASN A 301 4.28 1.16 -2.77
N MET A 302 4.34 0.93 -1.47
CA MET A 302 4.87 -0.32 -0.91
C MET A 302 4.33 -1.60 -1.58
N PRO A 303 3.00 -1.72 -1.92
CA PRO A 303 2.48 -2.91 -2.58
C PRO A 303 3.07 -3.17 -3.97
N GLY A 304 3.68 -2.18 -4.62
CA GLY A 304 4.41 -2.33 -5.88
C GLY A 304 5.62 -3.26 -5.77
N ALA A 305 6.17 -3.48 -4.57
CA ALA A 305 7.27 -4.41 -4.32
C ALA A 305 6.88 -5.89 -4.48
N VAL A 306 5.59 -6.22 -4.43
CA VAL A 306 5.06 -7.57 -4.62
C VAL A 306 3.97 -7.59 -5.71
N PRO A 307 4.33 -7.23 -6.95
CA PRO A 307 3.37 -6.88 -7.99
C PRO A 307 2.44 -8.02 -8.37
N LEU A 308 2.89 -9.28 -8.35
CA LEU A 308 2.04 -10.44 -8.62
C LEU A 308 0.95 -10.60 -7.54
N THR A 309 1.35 -10.63 -6.28
CA THR A 309 0.41 -10.72 -5.14
C THR A 309 -0.57 -9.56 -5.13
N ALA A 310 -0.07 -8.33 -5.34
CA ALA A 310 -0.89 -7.12 -5.35
C ALA A 310 -1.89 -7.12 -6.53
N THR A 311 -1.48 -7.55 -7.72
CA THR A 311 -2.37 -7.68 -8.89
C THR A 311 -3.47 -8.70 -8.63
N GLN A 312 -3.15 -9.88 -8.12
CA GLN A 312 -4.12 -10.92 -7.80
C GLN A 312 -5.12 -10.46 -6.73
N ALA A 313 -4.62 -9.86 -5.65
CA ALA A 313 -5.45 -9.35 -4.56
C ALA A 313 -6.40 -8.23 -5.03
N LEU A 314 -5.91 -7.30 -5.85
CA LEU A 314 -6.71 -6.22 -6.40
C LEU A 314 -7.82 -6.77 -7.32
N ASN A 315 -7.47 -7.65 -8.27
CA ASN A 315 -8.43 -8.22 -9.22
C ASN A 315 -9.55 -8.99 -8.53
N LYS A 316 -9.25 -9.72 -7.44
CA LYS A 316 -10.25 -10.44 -6.66
C LYS A 316 -11.36 -9.52 -6.12
N VAL A 317 -11.01 -8.29 -5.76
CA VAL A 317 -11.97 -7.34 -5.17
C VAL A 317 -12.54 -6.34 -6.19
N THR A 318 -11.87 -6.07 -7.32
CA THR A 318 -12.37 -5.15 -8.35
C THR A 318 -13.33 -5.82 -9.33
N LEU A 319 -13.16 -7.11 -9.61
CA LEU A 319 -13.95 -7.86 -10.59
C LEU A 319 -15.47 -7.82 -10.34
N PRO A 320 -16.00 -7.79 -9.09
CA PRO A 320 -17.45 -7.68 -8.83
C PRO A 320 -18.05 -6.30 -9.17
N TYR A 321 -17.26 -5.26 -9.35
CA TYR A 321 -17.68 -3.88 -9.66
C TYR A 321 -17.63 -3.61 -11.15
#